data_127226311a62d75c5e9b64b2bd318805
#
_entry.id   127226311a62d75c5e9b64b2bd318805
#
_cell.length_a   1.000
_cell.length_b   1.000
_cell.length_c   1.000
_cell.angle_alpha   90.00
_cell.angle_beta   90.00
_cell.angle_gamma   90.00
#
_symmetry.space_group_name_H-M   'P 1'
#
loop_
_entity.id
_entity.type
_entity.pdbx_description
1 polymer ?
#
loop_
_entity_poly.entity_id
_entity_poly.type
_entity_poly.pdbx_seq_one_letter_code
_entity_poly.pdbx_strand_id
1 'polypeptide(L)'
;MIKFITDRPSLTIAPFRYGGIIVGKYRAFSDAENEIQERLLVIEATWTKISQQLTFLQRIWASVSEENQDYLDLQNRIILILQKKLEAATLQINKIEKQGSGDDTGSFSKRKAAKYALVVKESLEAAILDLQTWQREFDTTWFLVLRIANGVIDTELVERPGTEKLSVARGIRESMKAEAPTSVFLPEERLASAIPSNILHSTLQTVQIPGTGSFILDSADCSAIQDTSTFAKYARQLVSRLREVEANTFHILKCKGVVRKKNPSTKQLVSFDFVFNMPKGCSRPRSLRSILLSQVDCSLGDKMSLAKQLATSINFIHVLDFVHKSVRPETILVFQDSQRPAQLGPLFLLGFKSFRTADGRTQRLGSSASEENIYQHPERRGIHPEADYIMQHDIYSLGVCLLEIGLWESFVGNEKYKHILGERRSPKDQYMALAKDQLPGKMGEKYTKVVVNCLSCIDTSNEDFGDESEFQDSDGILIGVKYIEKVCIIYEEEYYDFYNQKEINYHTDISSP
;
A
#
# COMPACT_ATOMS: atom_id res chain seq x y z
N MET A 1 -11.34 -30.33 -14.20
CA MET A 1 -10.81 -31.27 -13.17
C MET A 1 -9.35 -31.54 -13.52
N ILE A 2 -8.45 -30.64 -13.10
CA ILE A 2 -7.00 -30.76 -13.32
C ILE A 2 -6.46 -31.45 -12.08
N LYS A 3 -5.92 -32.64 -12.25
CA LYS A 3 -5.23 -33.42 -11.21
C LYS A 3 -4.02 -32.59 -10.75
N PHE A 4 -4.08 -32.01 -9.56
CA PHE A 4 -2.89 -31.54 -8.87
C PHE A 4 -2.07 -32.76 -8.43
N ILE A 5 -0.89 -32.84 -9.01
CA ILE A 5 0.14 -33.81 -8.67
C ILE A 5 0.61 -33.50 -7.27
N THR A 6 0.52 -34.48 -6.38
CA THR A 6 0.99 -34.46 -4.99
C THR A 6 2.52 -34.55 -4.91
N ASP A 7 3.22 -33.58 -5.47
CA ASP A 7 4.62 -33.32 -5.11
C ASP A 7 4.65 -32.01 -4.34
N ARG A 8 5.23 -32.03 -3.14
CA ARG A 8 5.40 -30.85 -2.27
C ARG A 8 5.90 -29.69 -3.14
N PRO A 9 5.18 -28.59 -3.27
CA PRO A 9 5.61 -27.49 -4.10
C PRO A 9 6.90 -26.91 -3.54
N SER A 10 8.03 -27.28 -4.11
CA SER A 10 9.29 -26.58 -3.87
C SER A 10 9.25 -25.28 -4.63
N LEU A 11 9.57 -24.19 -3.96
CA LEU A 11 9.72 -22.88 -4.61
C LEU A 11 10.60 -23.04 -5.85
N THR A 12 10.10 -22.66 -7.03
CA THR A 12 10.82 -22.90 -8.29
C THR A 12 12.13 -22.11 -8.34
N ILE A 13 13.22 -22.78 -8.69
CA ILE A 13 14.56 -22.19 -8.86
C ILE A 13 14.61 -21.28 -10.10
N ALA A 14 13.63 -21.39 -11.00
CA ALA A 14 13.60 -20.67 -12.26
C ALA A 14 13.77 -19.13 -12.16
N PRO A 15 13.08 -18.41 -11.27
CA PRO A 15 13.28 -16.95 -11.15
C PRO A 15 14.71 -16.56 -10.81
N PHE A 16 15.39 -17.32 -9.93
CA PHE A 16 16.80 -17.05 -9.57
C PHE A 16 17.73 -17.18 -10.77
N ARG A 17 17.51 -18.20 -11.61
CA ARG A 17 18.29 -18.42 -12.82
C ARG A 17 18.11 -17.27 -13.83
N TYR A 18 16.87 -16.92 -14.14
CA TYR A 18 16.57 -15.86 -15.13
C TYR A 18 17.01 -14.48 -14.66
N GLY A 19 16.78 -14.12 -13.41
CA GLY A 19 17.20 -12.83 -12.88
C GLY A 19 18.71 -12.64 -12.91
N GLY A 20 19.50 -13.68 -12.55
CA GLY A 20 20.94 -13.66 -12.67
C GLY A 20 21.43 -13.54 -14.12
N ILE A 21 20.75 -14.19 -15.08
CA ILE A 21 21.04 -14.10 -16.51
C ILE A 21 20.80 -12.66 -17.01
N ILE A 22 19.67 -12.05 -16.66
CA ILE A 22 19.34 -10.68 -17.08
C ILE A 22 20.38 -9.69 -16.60
N VAL A 23 20.71 -9.71 -15.32
CA VAL A 23 21.74 -8.83 -14.75
C VAL A 23 23.09 -9.05 -15.43
N GLY A 24 23.50 -10.32 -15.66
CA GLY A 24 24.75 -10.65 -16.35
C GLY A 24 24.79 -10.14 -17.79
N LYS A 25 23.68 -10.26 -18.53
CA LYS A 25 23.58 -9.80 -19.92
C LYS A 25 23.62 -8.28 -20.03
N TYR A 26 22.92 -7.55 -19.17
CA TYR A 26 23.01 -6.10 -19.16
C TYR A 26 24.39 -5.59 -18.77
N ARG A 27 25.14 -6.30 -17.92
CA ARG A 27 26.56 -5.99 -17.63
C ARG A 27 27.46 -6.02 -18.87
N ALA A 28 27.15 -6.86 -19.86
CA ALA A 28 27.91 -6.88 -21.12
C ALA A 28 27.80 -5.56 -21.90
N PHE A 29 26.84 -4.69 -21.57
CA PHE A 29 26.68 -3.35 -22.15
C PHE A 29 27.28 -2.25 -21.28
N SER A 30 28.03 -2.57 -20.21
CA SER A 30 28.55 -1.60 -19.24
C SER A 30 29.59 -0.62 -19.81
N ASP A 31 30.21 -0.95 -20.93
CA ASP A 31 31.17 -0.06 -21.61
C ASP A 31 30.49 1.03 -22.46
N ALA A 32 29.17 1.02 -22.52
CA ALA A 32 28.37 2.06 -23.15
C ALA A 32 28.21 3.27 -22.20
N GLU A 33 27.51 4.32 -22.65
CA GLU A 33 27.32 5.60 -21.98
C GLU A 33 27.00 5.52 -20.45
N ASN A 34 27.42 6.54 -19.66
CA ASN A 34 27.23 6.63 -18.21
C ASN A 34 25.77 6.41 -17.76
N GLU A 35 24.79 6.81 -18.56
CA GLU A 35 23.36 6.62 -18.28
C GLU A 35 22.95 5.13 -18.26
N ILE A 36 23.58 4.28 -19.06
CA ILE A 36 23.35 2.83 -19.03
C ILE A 36 23.92 2.22 -17.74
N GLN A 37 25.09 2.71 -17.29
CA GLN A 37 25.69 2.25 -16.04
C GLN A 37 24.81 2.57 -14.82
N GLU A 38 24.21 3.75 -14.74
CA GLU A 38 23.29 4.12 -13.66
C GLU A 38 22.06 3.19 -13.63
N ARG A 39 21.47 2.88 -14.79
CA ARG A 39 20.34 1.96 -14.89
C ARG A 39 20.71 0.52 -14.54
N LEU A 40 21.92 0.09 -14.88
CA LEU A 40 22.43 -1.21 -14.48
C LEU A 40 22.52 -1.34 -12.97
N LEU A 41 23.00 -0.31 -12.27
CA LEU A 41 23.02 -0.30 -10.81
C LEU A 41 21.61 -0.41 -10.22
N VAL A 42 20.62 0.25 -10.83
CA VAL A 42 19.22 0.18 -10.37
C VAL A 42 18.65 -1.24 -10.54
N ILE A 43 18.84 -1.90 -11.69
CA ILE A 43 18.35 -3.26 -11.92
C ILE A 43 19.03 -4.28 -10.99
N GLU A 44 20.36 -4.14 -10.79
CA GLU A 44 21.11 -4.98 -9.87
C GLU A 44 20.65 -4.83 -8.43
N ALA A 45 20.46 -3.60 -7.97
CA ALA A 45 19.97 -3.32 -6.63
C ALA A 45 18.55 -3.86 -6.43
N THR A 46 17.67 -3.69 -7.42
CA THR A 46 16.31 -4.21 -7.37
C THR A 46 16.30 -5.73 -7.33
N TRP A 47 17.07 -6.38 -8.23
CA TRP A 47 17.18 -7.83 -8.25
C TRP A 47 17.77 -8.40 -6.95
N THR A 48 18.78 -7.73 -6.38
CA THR A 48 19.37 -8.14 -5.09
C THR A 48 18.31 -8.18 -3.98
N LYS A 49 17.46 -7.18 -3.90
CA LYS A 49 16.36 -7.13 -2.92
C LYS A 49 15.36 -8.28 -3.13
N ILE A 50 14.90 -8.47 -4.36
CA ILE A 50 13.98 -9.54 -4.75
C ILE A 50 14.58 -10.91 -4.40
N SER A 51 15.80 -11.18 -4.82
CA SER A 51 16.46 -12.47 -4.61
C SER A 51 16.63 -12.82 -3.14
N GLN A 52 16.87 -11.83 -2.27
CA GLN A 52 16.95 -12.07 -0.83
C GLN A 52 15.61 -12.41 -0.20
N GLN A 53 14.53 -11.75 -0.61
CA GLN A 53 13.18 -12.07 -0.15
C GLN A 53 12.75 -13.46 -0.63
N LEU A 54 13.04 -13.82 -1.89
CA LEU A 54 12.78 -15.17 -2.43
C LEU A 54 13.58 -16.24 -1.68
N THR A 55 14.86 -15.97 -1.39
CA THR A 55 15.72 -16.89 -0.62
C THR A 55 15.19 -17.11 0.78
N PHE A 56 14.70 -16.06 1.43
CA PHE A 56 14.04 -16.16 2.73
C PHE A 56 12.79 -17.04 2.65
N LEU A 57 11.88 -16.78 1.69
CA LEU A 57 10.70 -17.61 1.49
C LEU A 57 11.05 -19.09 1.25
N GLN A 58 12.07 -19.37 0.43
CA GLN A 58 12.52 -20.72 0.16
C GLN A 58 12.91 -21.49 1.44
N ARG A 59 13.53 -20.80 2.40
CA ARG A 59 13.95 -21.42 3.67
C ARG A 59 12.80 -21.72 4.61
N ILE A 60 11.83 -20.82 4.68
CA ILE A 60 10.69 -20.99 5.57
C ILE A 60 9.58 -21.85 4.95
N TRP A 61 9.65 -22.15 3.64
CA TRP A 61 8.58 -22.79 2.87
C TRP A 61 8.03 -24.05 3.52
N ALA A 62 8.93 -24.98 3.88
CA ALA A 62 8.54 -26.27 4.46
C ALA A 62 7.90 -26.13 5.85
N SER A 63 8.26 -25.10 6.61
CA SER A 63 7.74 -24.87 7.96
C SER A 63 6.39 -24.16 7.99
N VAL A 64 5.99 -23.56 6.85
CA VAL A 64 4.72 -22.80 6.72
C VAL A 64 3.62 -23.66 6.08
N SER A 65 3.97 -24.82 5.49
CA SER A 65 3.18 -25.52 4.48
C SER A 65 1.87 -26.19 4.92
N GLU A 66 1.64 -26.46 6.21
CA GLU A 66 0.45 -27.23 6.60
C GLU A 66 -0.73 -26.37 7.02
N GLU A 67 -0.48 -25.25 7.67
CA GLU A 67 -1.52 -24.37 8.24
C GLU A 67 -1.81 -23.12 7.38
N ASN A 68 -0.92 -22.82 6.41
CA ASN A 68 -0.96 -21.56 5.67
C ASN A 68 -0.84 -21.80 4.14
N GLN A 69 -1.55 -22.79 3.62
CA GLN A 69 -1.49 -23.17 2.20
C GLN A 69 -1.92 -22.01 1.28
N ASP A 70 -2.95 -21.25 1.64
CA ASP A 70 -3.43 -20.11 0.84
C ASP A 70 -2.37 -19.02 0.69
N TYR A 71 -1.60 -18.78 1.75
CA TYR A 71 -0.44 -17.86 1.70
C TYR A 71 0.61 -18.37 0.70
N LEU A 72 0.94 -19.65 0.76
CA LEU A 72 1.94 -20.24 -0.15
C LEU A 72 1.46 -20.25 -1.61
N ASP A 73 0.18 -20.50 -1.84
CA ASP A 73 -0.42 -20.48 -3.18
C ASP A 73 -0.42 -19.07 -3.76
N LEU A 74 -0.71 -18.06 -2.93
CA LEU A 74 -0.57 -16.66 -3.31
C LEU A 74 0.88 -16.31 -3.69
N GLN A 75 1.86 -16.71 -2.85
CA GLN A 75 3.28 -16.47 -3.15
C GLN A 75 3.70 -17.17 -4.45
N ASN A 76 3.27 -18.42 -4.69
CA ASN A 76 3.57 -19.14 -5.93
C ASN A 76 3.04 -18.40 -7.16
N ARG A 77 1.81 -17.89 -7.13
CA ARG A 77 1.24 -17.17 -8.26
C ARG A 77 2.02 -15.89 -8.57
N ILE A 78 2.39 -15.13 -7.56
CA ILE A 78 3.20 -13.91 -7.72
C ILE A 78 4.60 -14.24 -8.29
N ILE A 79 5.22 -15.32 -7.82
CA ILE A 79 6.52 -15.78 -8.31
C ILE A 79 6.46 -16.26 -9.76
N LEU A 80 5.38 -16.92 -10.18
CA LEU A 80 5.16 -17.30 -11.57
C LEU A 80 5.01 -16.08 -12.50
N ILE A 81 4.39 -15.00 -12.04
CA ILE A 81 4.33 -13.73 -12.77
C ILE A 81 5.74 -13.16 -12.96
N LEU A 82 6.57 -13.14 -11.90
CA LEU A 82 7.96 -12.73 -12.01
C LEU A 82 8.72 -13.56 -13.04
N GLN A 83 8.58 -14.88 -13.00
CA GLN A 83 9.23 -15.76 -13.95
C GLN A 83 8.91 -15.38 -15.40
N LYS A 84 7.62 -15.20 -15.71
CA LYS A 84 7.18 -14.78 -17.06
C LYS A 84 7.78 -13.45 -17.49
N LYS A 85 7.83 -12.45 -16.59
CA LYS A 85 8.44 -11.15 -16.87
C LYS A 85 9.96 -11.25 -17.14
N LEU A 86 10.67 -12.06 -16.35
CA LEU A 86 12.09 -12.31 -16.53
C LEU A 86 12.38 -13.06 -17.84
N GLU A 87 11.55 -14.02 -18.21
CA GLU A 87 11.64 -14.71 -19.50
C GLU A 87 11.43 -13.76 -20.68
N ALA A 88 10.41 -12.90 -20.61
CA ALA A 88 10.15 -11.90 -21.66
C ALA A 88 11.31 -10.91 -21.80
N ALA A 89 11.84 -10.36 -20.69
CA ALA A 89 13.01 -9.48 -20.71
C ALA A 89 14.24 -10.18 -21.29
N THR A 90 14.48 -11.45 -20.94
CA THR A 90 15.59 -12.25 -21.49
C THR A 90 15.47 -12.42 -23.01
N LEU A 91 14.26 -12.66 -23.53
CA LEU A 91 14.01 -12.76 -24.97
C LEU A 91 14.26 -11.43 -25.69
N GLN A 92 13.88 -10.30 -25.11
CA GLN A 92 14.16 -8.98 -25.67
C GLN A 92 15.65 -8.70 -25.75
N ILE A 93 16.41 -8.94 -24.67
CA ILE A 93 17.86 -8.76 -24.65
C ILE A 93 18.54 -9.65 -25.71
N ASN A 94 18.12 -10.92 -25.84
CA ASN A 94 18.67 -11.83 -26.86
C ASN A 94 18.42 -11.32 -28.30
N LYS A 95 17.29 -10.67 -28.57
CA LYS A 95 17.03 -10.04 -29.88
C LYS A 95 17.98 -8.87 -30.14
N ILE A 96 18.21 -8.05 -29.12
CA ILE A 96 19.13 -6.89 -29.20
C ILE A 96 20.56 -7.37 -29.47
N GLU A 97 21.05 -8.38 -28.75
CA GLU A 97 22.39 -8.98 -28.95
C GLU A 97 22.57 -9.50 -30.38
N LYS A 98 21.56 -10.20 -30.94
CA LYS A 98 21.61 -10.71 -32.32
C LYS A 98 21.66 -9.59 -33.36
N GLN A 99 20.99 -8.48 -33.11
CA GLN A 99 21.01 -7.33 -34.02
C GLN A 99 22.35 -6.59 -34.01
N GLY A 100 23.06 -6.62 -32.86
CA GLY A 100 24.39 -6.03 -32.70
C GLY A 100 25.52 -6.86 -33.33
N SER A 101 25.36 -8.19 -33.43
CA SER A 101 26.39 -9.11 -33.93
C SER A 101 26.36 -9.40 -35.44
N GLY A 102 25.40 -8.80 -36.15
CA GLY A 102 25.10 -9.12 -37.56
C GLY A 102 25.89 -8.37 -38.65
N ASP A 103 26.82 -7.50 -38.32
CA ASP A 103 27.54 -6.67 -39.35
C ASP A 103 29.06 -6.65 -39.09
N ASP A 104 29.74 -7.67 -39.60
CA ASP A 104 31.19 -7.88 -39.44
C ASP A 104 32.03 -7.20 -40.55
N THR A 105 31.55 -6.14 -41.18
CA THR A 105 32.31 -5.38 -42.19
C THR A 105 32.20 -3.87 -41.99
N GLY A 106 33.22 -3.32 -41.36
CA GLY A 106 33.72 -1.97 -41.57
C GLY A 106 32.82 -0.77 -41.31
N SER A 107 33.16 0.02 -40.30
CA SER A 107 32.62 1.36 -39.97
C SER A 107 31.19 1.36 -39.40
N PHE A 108 31.10 1.08 -38.13
CA PHE A 108 29.88 1.39 -37.36
C PHE A 108 29.59 2.90 -37.46
N SER A 109 28.63 3.28 -38.31
CA SER A 109 28.18 4.66 -38.37
C SER A 109 27.71 5.10 -36.97
N LYS A 110 28.17 6.28 -36.51
CA LYS A 110 27.74 6.90 -35.21
C LYS A 110 26.22 6.89 -35.02
N ARG A 111 25.45 6.94 -36.14
CA ARG A 111 23.99 6.83 -36.12
C ARG A 111 23.47 5.42 -35.74
N LYS A 112 24.14 4.35 -36.19
CA LYS A 112 23.76 2.96 -35.84
C LYS A 112 24.10 2.69 -34.37
N ALA A 113 25.24 3.15 -33.88
CA ALA A 113 25.61 3.04 -32.47
C ALA A 113 24.65 3.79 -31.55
N ALA A 114 24.27 5.02 -31.90
CA ALA A 114 23.29 5.80 -31.14
C ALA A 114 21.90 5.14 -31.14
N LYS A 115 21.42 4.62 -32.26
CA LYS A 115 20.15 3.89 -32.33
C LYS A 115 20.18 2.61 -31.48
N TYR A 116 21.29 1.89 -31.51
CA TYR A 116 21.49 0.69 -30.70
C TYR A 116 21.49 1.02 -29.19
N ALA A 117 22.21 2.06 -28.78
CA ALA A 117 22.25 2.51 -27.39
C ALA A 117 20.84 2.94 -26.90
N LEU A 118 20.06 3.60 -27.77
CA LEU A 118 18.67 3.96 -27.43
C LEU A 118 17.79 2.72 -27.19
N VAL A 119 17.86 1.70 -28.05
CA VAL A 119 17.07 0.46 -27.90
C VAL A 119 17.47 -0.30 -26.63
N VAL A 120 18.77 -0.36 -26.30
CA VAL A 120 19.27 -0.95 -25.05
C VAL A 120 18.75 -0.18 -23.84
N LYS A 121 18.79 1.15 -23.90
CA LYS A 121 18.29 2.03 -22.84
C LYS A 121 16.80 1.83 -22.59
N GLU A 122 15.97 1.85 -23.64
CA GLU A 122 14.53 1.62 -23.55
C GLU A 122 14.19 0.24 -22.98
N SER A 123 14.88 -0.82 -23.45
CA SER A 123 14.70 -2.17 -22.94
C SER A 123 15.07 -2.29 -21.45
N LEU A 124 16.13 -1.60 -21.03
CA LEU A 124 16.59 -1.58 -19.65
C LEU A 124 15.62 -0.81 -18.74
N GLU A 125 15.09 0.31 -19.20
CA GLU A 125 14.06 1.08 -18.50
C GLU A 125 12.77 0.27 -18.31
N ALA A 126 12.32 -0.43 -19.35
CA ALA A 126 11.16 -1.31 -19.29
C ALA A 126 11.38 -2.45 -18.26
N ALA A 127 12.54 -3.10 -18.29
CA ALA A 127 12.88 -4.16 -17.33
C ALA A 127 12.95 -3.65 -15.87
N ILE A 128 13.50 -2.44 -15.65
CA ILE A 128 13.54 -1.81 -14.33
C ILE A 128 12.11 -1.55 -13.84
N LEU A 129 11.27 -0.95 -14.68
CA LEU A 129 9.88 -0.64 -14.34
C LEU A 129 9.09 -1.91 -13.99
N ASP A 130 9.23 -2.96 -14.79
CA ASP A 130 8.60 -4.26 -14.58
C ASP A 130 9.03 -4.90 -13.25
N LEU A 131 10.33 -4.91 -12.95
CA LEU A 131 10.84 -5.49 -11.71
C LEU A 131 10.42 -4.67 -10.49
N GLN A 132 10.46 -3.34 -10.57
CA GLN A 132 10.03 -2.47 -9.47
C GLN A 132 8.52 -2.55 -9.22
N THR A 133 7.72 -2.68 -10.27
CA THR A 133 6.28 -2.86 -10.17
C THR A 133 5.98 -4.21 -9.52
N TRP A 134 6.56 -5.29 -10.03
CA TRP A 134 6.40 -6.61 -9.43
C TRP A 134 6.87 -6.64 -7.97
N GLN A 135 7.98 -5.97 -7.63
CA GLN A 135 8.47 -5.94 -6.26
C GLN A 135 7.48 -5.29 -5.30
N ARG A 136 6.80 -4.21 -5.71
CA ARG A 136 5.77 -3.57 -4.87
C ARG A 136 4.61 -4.52 -4.56
N GLU A 137 4.20 -5.31 -5.54
CA GLU A 137 3.17 -6.34 -5.38
C GLU A 137 3.64 -7.45 -4.45
N PHE A 138 4.83 -7.94 -4.71
CA PHE A 138 5.45 -8.97 -3.90
C PHE A 138 5.64 -8.51 -2.46
N ASP A 139 6.07 -7.27 -2.22
CA ASP A 139 6.16 -6.71 -0.87
C ASP A 139 4.81 -6.78 -0.15
N THR A 140 3.73 -6.42 -0.81
CA THR A 140 2.37 -6.45 -0.23
C THR A 140 1.98 -7.85 0.23
N THR A 141 2.25 -8.87 -0.57
CA THR A 141 1.95 -10.27 -0.24
C THR A 141 2.98 -10.86 0.72
N TRP A 142 4.27 -10.54 0.53
CA TRP A 142 5.36 -11.09 1.31
C TRP A 142 5.24 -10.73 2.80
N PHE A 143 4.84 -9.50 3.11
CA PHE A 143 4.69 -9.05 4.49
C PHE A 143 3.56 -9.74 5.27
N LEU A 144 2.66 -10.52 4.62
CA LEU A 144 1.74 -11.40 5.34
C LEU A 144 2.46 -12.41 6.24
N VAL A 145 3.72 -12.72 5.94
CA VAL A 145 4.59 -13.54 6.81
C VAL A 145 4.67 -13.02 8.25
N LEU A 146 4.41 -11.72 8.46
CA LEU A 146 4.38 -11.12 9.80
C LEU A 146 3.27 -11.68 10.69
N ARG A 147 2.18 -12.17 10.08
CA ARG A 147 1.02 -12.75 10.79
C ARG A 147 1.22 -14.22 11.15
N ILE A 148 2.11 -14.92 10.45
CA ILE A 148 2.31 -16.37 10.66
C ILE A 148 3.04 -16.62 11.98
N ALA A 149 2.38 -17.28 12.93
CA ALA A 149 2.93 -17.62 14.24
C ALA A 149 3.90 -18.83 14.15
N ASN A 150 5.12 -18.61 13.63
CA ASN A 150 6.11 -19.68 13.43
C ASN A 150 7.51 -19.25 13.88
N GLY A 151 8.12 -20.03 14.78
CA GLY A 151 9.45 -19.77 15.34
C GLY A 151 10.59 -19.87 14.31
N VAL A 152 10.44 -20.66 13.25
CA VAL A 152 11.45 -20.76 12.17
C VAL A 152 11.56 -19.44 11.43
N ILE A 153 10.44 -18.75 11.20
CA ILE A 153 10.43 -17.41 10.58
C ILE A 153 11.26 -16.43 11.41
N ASP A 154 11.09 -16.45 12.73
CA ASP A 154 11.82 -15.57 13.63
C ASP A 154 13.31 -15.84 13.64
N THR A 155 13.67 -17.12 13.68
CA THR A 155 15.07 -17.57 13.63
C THR A 155 15.74 -17.13 12.33
N GLU A 156 15.10 -17.35 11.18
CA GLU A 156 15.65 -16.94 9.88
C GLU A 156 15.79 -15.42 9.74
N LEU A 157 14.88 -14.62 10.32
CA LEU A 157 14.97 -13.17 10.34
C LEU A 157 16.10 -12.65 11.24
N VAL A 158 16.44 -13.38 12.30
CA VAL A 158 17.49 -12.98 13.27
C VAL A 158 18.88 -13.39 12.79
N GLU A 159 19.04 -14.64 12.33
CA GLU A 159 20.35 -15.20 12.01
C GLU A 159 21.04 -14.57 10.80
N ARG A 160 20.27 -13.94 9.93
CA ARG A 160 20.78 -13.36 8.67
C ARG A 160 20.32 -11.92 8.52
N PRO A 161 21.14 -10.95 8.98
CA PRO A 161 20.89 -9.56 8.69
C PRO A 161 20.95 -9.37 7.16
N GLY A 162 19.76 -9.34 6.57
CA GLY A 162 19.58 -9.19 5.13
C GLY A 162 19.36 -7.73 4.72
N THR A 163 18.62 -7.56 3.63
CA THR A 163 18.17 -6.26 3.12
C THR A 163 17.37 -5.48 4.15
N GLU A 164 17.16 -4.19 3.84
CA GLU A 164 16.25 -3.29 4.55
C GLU A 164 14.87 -3.92 4.83
N LYS A 165 14.30 -4.68 3.86
CA LYS A 165 12.99 -5.34 4.01
C LYS A 165 12.98 -6.42 5.08
N LEU A 166 13.99 -7.28 5.13
CA LEU A 166 14.12 -8.31 6.18
C LEU A 166 14.34 -7.67 7.55
N SER A 167 15.11 -6.59 7.62
CA SER A 167 15.30 -5.82 8.85
C SER A 167 14.00 -5.19 9.34
N VAL A 168 13.20 -4.61 8.44
CA VAL A 168 11.87 -4.07 8.75
C VAL A 168 10.94 -5.17 9.28
N ALA A 169 10.86 -6.31 8.60
CA ALA A 169 10.03 -7.45 9.02
C ALA A 169 10.45 -7.96 10.40
N ARG A 170 11.75 -8.08 10.65
CA ARG A 170 12.30 -8.46 11.96
C ARG A 170 11.87 -7.47 13.04
N GLY A 171 12.10 -6.17 12.86
CA GLY A 171 11.74 -5.14 13.84
C GLY A 171 10.25 -5.13 14.15
N ILE A 172 9.38 -5.28 13.15
CA ILE A 172 7.94 -5.38 13.34
C ILE A 172 7.59 -6.63 14.16
N ARG A 173 8.10 -7.83 13.82
CA ARG A 173 7.81 -9.06 14.56
C ARG A 173 8.32 -9.00 16.00
N GLU A 174 9.52 -8.47 16.23
CA GLU A 174 10.05 -8.23 17.59
C GLU A 174 9.11 -7.31 18.39
N SER A 175 8.58 -6.24 17.74
CA SER A 175 7.63 -5.32 18.39
C SER A 175 6.25 -5.94 18.66
N MET A 176 5.84 -6.93 17.86
CA MET A 176 4.58 -7.68 18.09
C MET A 176 4.69 -8.65 19.27
N LYS A 177 5.87 -9.23 19.51
CA LYS A 177 6.13 -10.18 20.59
C LYS A 177 6.50 -9.55 21.92
N ALA A 178 6.94 -8.28 21.92
CA ALA A 178 7.39 -7.61 23.10
C ALA A 178 6.26 -7.42 24.13
N GLU A 179 6.37 -8.05 25.30
CA GLU A 179 5.43 -7.87 26.43
C GLU A 179 5.46 -6.43 26.97
N ALA A 180 6.62 -5.78 26.95
CA ALA A 180 6.82 -4.40 27.37
C ALA A 180 7.60 -3.63 26.30
N PRO A 181 6.94 -3.05 25.30
CA PRO A 181 7.62 -2.26 24.28
C PRO A 181 8.36 -1.08 24.90
N THR A 182 9.52 -0.74 24.34
CA THR A 182 10.31 0.44 24.71
C THR A 182 9.43 1.68 24.80
N SER A 183 9.73 2.61 25.70
CA SER A 183 8.94 3.82 25.86
C SER A 183 8.78 4.56 24.51
N VAL A 184 7.55 4.69 24.08
CA VAL A 184 7.16 5.42 22.85
C VAL A 184 6.72 6.85 23.17
N PHE A 185 6.54 7.14 24.46
CA PHE A 185 6.12 8.47 24.89
C PHE A 185 7.27 9.44 24.86
N LEU A 186 7.07 10.51 24.13
CA LEU A 186 8.00 11.63 24.03
C LEU A 186 7.72 12.64 25.13
N PRO A 187 8.75 13.35 25.62
CA PRO A 187 8.57 14.47 26.53
C PRO A 187 7.69 15.58 25.90
N GLU A 188 6.84 16.22 26.70
CA GLU A 188 5.94 17.29 26.24
C GLU A 188 6.72 18.50 25.67
N GLU A 189 7.91 18.74 26.21
CA GLU A 189 8.83 19.81 25.82
C GLU A 189 9.26 19.69 24.35
N ARG A 190 9.18 18.50 23.74
CA ARG A 190 9.49 18.30 22.32
C ARG A 190 8.59 19.10 21.40
N LEU A 191 7.36 19.36 21.80
CA LEU A 191 6.40 20.16 21.04
C LEU A 191 6.25 21.59 21.58
N ALA A 192 6.96 21.99 22.64
CA ALA A 192 6.82 23.31 23.26
C ALA A 192 7.16 24.46 22.30
N SER A 193 8.14 24.28 21.41
CA SER A 193 8.53 25.26 20.38
C SER A 193 7.92 24.97 19.01
N ALA A 194 7.01 24.01 18.90
CA ALA A 194 6.41 23.62 17.62
C ALA A 194 5.46 24.71 17.11
N ILE A 195 5.59 25.03 15.83
CA ILE A 195 4.69 25.97 15.13
C ILE A 195 3.71 25.12 14.30
N PRO A 196 2.44 24.97 14.77
CA PRO A 196 1.45 24.17 14.05
C PRO A 196 0.86 24.96 12.88
N SER A 197 0.51 24.23 11.81
CA SER A 197 -0.25 24.73 10.67
C SER A 197 -1.29 23.70 10.28
N ASN A 198 -2.54 24.12 10.17
CA ASN A 198 -3.64 23.24 9.82
C ASN A 198 -3.54 22.79 8.36
N ILE A 199 -3.83 21.52 8.11
CA ILE A 199 -4.03 20.98 6.77
C ILE A 199 -5.50 21.15 6.42
N LEU A 200 -5.77 21.81 5.28
CA LEU A 200 -7.14 22.13 4.87
C LEU A 200 -7.99 20.86 4.72
N HIS A 201 -9.21 20.89 5.27
CA HIS A 201 -10.12 19.75 5.31
C HIS A 201 -9.47 18.49 5.91
N SER A 202 -8.73 18.63 7.00
CA SER A 202 -8.15 17.52 7.75
C SER A 202 -8.16 17.80 9.25
N THR A 203 -8.13 16.77 10.06
CA THR A 203 -7.87 16.86 11.50
C THR A 203 -6.37 16.87 11.83
N LEU A 204 -5.54 16.67 10.82
CA LEU A 204 -4.08 16.59 10.90
C LEU A 204 -3.46 17.99 10.77
N GLN A 205 -2.29 18.15 11.35
CA GLN A 205 -1.52 19.39 11.29
C GLN A 205 -0.09 19.12 10.81
N THR A 206 0.51 20.06 10.10
CA THR A 206 1.97 20.11 10.00
C THR A 206 2.51 20.88 11.19
N VAL A 207 3.64 20.44 11.73
CA VAL A 207 4.35 21.15 12.79
C VAL A 207 5.81 21.35 12.38
N GLN A 208 6.26 22.59 12.51
CA GLN A 208 7.66 22.95 12.32
C GLN A 208 8.33 23.07 13.67
N ILE A 209 9.38 22.27 13.92
CA ILE A 209 10.19 22.36 15.15
C ILE A 209 11.53 22.98 14.77
N PRO A 210 11.86 24.17 15.29
CA PRO A 210 13.12 24.84 15.00
C PRO A 210 14.33 23.94 15.26
N GLY A 211 15.25 23.88 14.30
CA GLY A 211 16.45 23.05 14.38
C GLY A 211 16.25 21.54 14.21
N THR A 212 14.99 21.04 14.13
CA THR A 212 14.71 19.61 14.01
C THR A 212 14.05 19.26 12.68
N GLY A 213 13.16 20.13 12.16
CA GLY A 213 12.45 19.91 10.88
C GLY A 213 10.93 19.91 11.01
N SER A 214 10.29 19.45 9.94
CA SER A 214 8.82 19.38 9.83
C SER A 214 8.31 17.98 10.12
N PHE A 215 7.14 17.90 10.76
CA PHE A 215 6.46 16.67 11.13
C PHE A 215 4.96 16.78 10.83
N ILE A 216 4.27 15.64 10.79
CA ILE A 216 2.80 15.60 10.81
C ILE A 216 2.36 15.25 12.24
N LEU A 217 1.40 15.98 12.74
CA LEU A 217 0.77 15.76 14.04
C LEU A 217 -0.64 15.22 13.83
N ASP A 218 -0.94 14.13 14.53
CA ASP A 218 -2.27 13.50 14.60
C ASP A 218 -2.69 13.44 16.07
N SER A 219 -3.71 14.20 16.43
CA SER A 219 -4.11 14.37 17.83
C SER A 219 -5.40 13.59 18.12
N ALA A 220 -5.34 12.67 19.09
CA ALA A 220 -6.48 11.98 19.66
C ALA A 220 -6.91 12.68 20.95
N ASP A 221 -8.05 13.35 20.92
CA ASP A 221 -8.61 14.09 22.05
C ASP A 221 -9.10 13.12 23.14
N CYS A 222 -8.65 13.30 24.37
CA CYS A 222 -9.02 12.47 25.51
C CYS A 222 -10.49 12.61 25.92
N SER A 223 -11.18 13.68 25.52
CA SER A 223 -12.64 13.83 25.75
C SER A 223 -13.45 12.76 25.02
N ALA A 224 -12.93 12.25 23.90
CA ALA A 224 -13.53 11.18 23.11
C ALA A 224 -13.03 9.76 23.53
N ILE A 225 -12.10 9.66 24.47
CA ILE A 225 -11.48 8.41 24.91
C ILE A 225 -12.01 8.03 26.29
N GLN A 226 -12.84 6.99 26.40
CA GLN A 226 -13.39 6.57 27.70
C GLN A 226 -12.34 5.97 28.63
N ASP A 227 -11.42 5.15 28.08
CA ASP A 227 -10.33 4.53 28.85
C ASP A 227 -8.98 4.92 28.28
N THR A 228 -8.40 5.96 28.85
CA THR A 228 -7.09 6.49 28.47
C THR A 228 -5.95 5.52 28.76
N SER A 229 -6.11 4.59 29.72
CA SER A 229 -5.09 3.60 30.05
C SER A 229 -4.99 2.52 28.97
N THR A 230 -6.13 1.97 28.55
CA THR A 230 -6.21 1.02 27.43
C THR A 230 -5.79 1.69 26.12
N PHE A 231 -6.20 2.93 25.87
CA PHE A 231 -5.73 3.68 24.69
C PHE A 231 -4.20 3.86 24.71
N ALA A 232 -3.61 4.20 25.85
CA ALA A 232 -2.16 4.31 25.99
C ALA A 232 -1.42 2.99 25.72
N LYS A 233 -2.03 1.83 26.09
CA LYS A 233 -1.50 0.51 25.75
C LYS A 233 -1.51 0.29 24.24
N TYR A 234 -2.63 0.53 23.58
CA TYR A 234 -2.73 0.41 22.12
C TYR A 234 -1.81 1.38 21.39
N ALA A 235 -1.69 2.63 21.89
CA ALA A 235 -0.76 3.60 21.33
C ALA A 235 0.70 3.13 21.40
N ARG A 236 1.12 2.45 22.48
CA ARG A 236 2.45 1.85 22.56
C ARG A 236 2.63 0.78 21.50
N GLN A 237 1.69 -0.15 21.37
CA GLN A 237 1.76 -1.23 20.38
C GLN A 237 1.82 -0.68 18.96
N LEU A 238 0.91 0.25 18.60
CA LEU A 238 0.89 0.88 17.29
C LEU A 238 2.22 1.58 16.98
N VAL A 239 2.67 2.47 17.86
CA VAL A 239 3.90 3.24 17.62
C VAL A 239 5.13 2.38 17.56
N SER A 240 5.21 1.31 18.37
CA SER A 240 6.32 0.35 18.31
C SER A 240 6.42 -0.28 16.92
N ARG A 241 5.27 -0.66 16.30
CA ARG A 241 5.22 -1.23 14.96
C ARG A 241 5.48 -0.15 13.89
N LEU A 242 4.85 1.04 14.02
CA LEU A 242 5.01 2.14 13.06
C LEU A 242 6.40 2.82 13.10
N ARG A 243 7.23 2.54 14.08
CA ARG A 243 8.66 2.93 14.09
C ARG A 243 9.49 2.14 13.10
N GLU A 244 9.07 0.92 12.78
CA GLU A 244 9.79 0.00 11.92
C GLU A 244 9.35 0.08 10.45
N VAL A 245 8.17 0.67 10.15
CA VAL A 245 7.65 0.72 8.78
C VAL A 245 8.53 1.53 7.84
N GLU A 246 8.58 1.11 6.58
CA GLU A 246 9.12 1.88 5.47
C GLU A 246 7.95 2.58 4.75
N ALA A 247 7.94 3.93 4.80
CA ALA A 247 6.76 4.71 4.44
C ALA A 247 6.27 4.46 3.01
N ASN A 248 7.17 4.40 2.03
CA ASN A 248 6.78 4.23 0.62
C ASN A 248 6.28 2.83 0.28
N THR A 249 6.65 1.80 1.06
CA THR A 249 6.15 0.43 0.89
C THR A 249 4.79 0.27 1.54
N PHE A 250 4.64 0.82 2.75
CA PHE A 250 3.43 0.62 3.56
C PHE A 250 2.35 1.67 3.29
N HIS A 251 2.70 2.78 2.66
CA HIS A 251 1.83 3.96 2.53
C HIS A 251 1.27 4.44 3.87
N ILE A 252 2.09 4.29 4.92
CA ILE A 252 1.86 4.73 6.29
C ILE A 252 3.13 5.45 6.75
N LEU A 253 3.01 6.61 7.35
CA LEU A 253 4.17 7.37 7.81
C LEU A 253 4.84 6.72 9.03
N LYS A 254 6.16 6.76 9.07
CA LYS A 254 6.96 6.33 10.22
C LYS A 254 6.65 7.20 11.43
N CYS A 255 6.17 6.59 12.52
CA CYS A 255 5.85 7.30 13.75
C CYS A 255 7.08 7.46 14.63
N LYS A 256 7.37 8.69 15.06
CA LYS A 256 8.49 9.00 15.97
C LYS A 256 8.15 8.69 17.41
N GLY A 257 6.89 8.86 17.79
CA GLY A 257 6.39 8.65 19.13
C GLY A 257 5.09 9.39 19.40
N VAL A 258 4.65 9.36 20.65
CA VAL A 258 3.43 10.03 21.13
C VAL A 258 3.76 10.98 22.26
N VAL A 259 3.25 12.19 22.20
CA VAL A 259 3.28 13.14 23.30
C VAL A 259 1.94 13.08 24.04
N ARG A 260 1.99 12.90 25.35
CA ARG A 260 0.82 13.00 26.24
C ARG A 260 0.66 14.46 26.68
N LYS A 261 -0.18 15.18 25.98
CA LYS A 261 -0.43 16.61 26.27
C LYS A 261 -1.33 16.76 27.48
N LYS A 262 -0.90 17.54 28.45
CA LYS A 262 -1.63 17.82 29.67
C LYS A 262 -2.07 19.28 29.72
N ASN A 263 -3.20 19.53 30.36
CA ASN A 263 -3.61 20.89 30.69
C ASN A 263 -2.60 21.51 31.68
N PRO A 264 -2.00 22.64 31.40
CA PRO A 264 -0.99 23.24 32.27
C PRO A 264 -1.46 23.49 33.69
N SER A 265 -2.74 23.90 33.86
CA SER A 265 -3.33 24.23 35.15
C SER A 265 -3.85 23.02 35.93
N THR A 266 -4.62 22.15 35.27
CA THR A 266 -5.28 21.01 35.93
C THR A 266 -4.43 19.74 35.94
N LYS A 267 -3.34 19.70 35.16
CA LYS A 267 -2.49 18.50 34.94
C LYS A 267 -3.25 17.30 34.35
N GLN A 268 -4.51 17.47 34.01
CA GLN A 268 -5.30 16.43 33.33
C GLN A 268 -4.80 16.20 31.92
N LEU A 269 -4.86 14.94 31.46
CA LEU A 269 -4.53 14.55 30.10
C LEU A 269 -5.58 15.12 29.14
N VAL A 270 -5.12 15.84 28.12
CA VAL A 270 -5.97 16.49 27.10
C VAL A 270 -5.98 15.67 25.80
N SER A 271 -4.79 15.26 25.34
CA SER A 271 -4.66 14.51 24.08
C SER A 271 -3.45 13.59 24.07
N PHE A 272 -3.51 12.61 23.15
CA PHE A 272 -2.36 11.86 22.70
C PHE A 272 -2.00 12.39 21.30
N ASP A 273 -0.84 13.01 21.18
CA ASP A 273 -0.38 13.63 19.96
C ASP A 273 0.67 12.74 19.30
N PHE A 274 0.29 12.01 18.24
CA PHE A 274 1.18 11.17 17.45
C PHE A 274 2.03 12.04 16.53
N VAL A 275 3.35 11.83 16.56
CA VAL A 275 4.32 12.61 15.78
C VAL A 275 4.87 11.75 14.67
N PHE A 276 4.55 12.07 13.42
CA PHE A 276 4.99 11.35 12.23
C PHE A 276 6.07 12.11 11.48
N ASN A 277 7.05 11.36 10.94
CA ASN A 277 8.08 11.93 10.09
C ASN A 277 7.48 12.35 8.74
N MET A 278 7.95 13.48 8.20
CA MET A 278 7.70 13.81 6.80
C MET A 278 8.37 12.78 5.88
N PRO A 279 7.70 12.32 4.82
CA PRO A 279 8.33 11.41 3.88
C PRO A 279 9.47 12.11 3.12
N LYS A 280 10.56 11.37 2.87
CA LYS A 280 11.74 11.92 2.18
C LYS A 280 11.38 12.38 0.77
N GLY A 281 11.89 13.54 0.35
CA GLY A 281 11.64 14.10 -0.97
C GLY A 281 10.22 14.61 -1.20
N CYS A 282 9.39 14.70 -0.16
CA CYS A 282 8.01 15.14 -0.23
C CYS A 282 7.78 16.42 0.57
N SER A 283 6.81 17.19 0.12
CA SER A 283 6.43 18.46 0.75
C SER A 283 4.93 18.72 0.59
N ARG A 284 4.42 19.81 1.15
CA ARG A 284 3.06 20.35 0.98
C ARG A 284 1.96 19.28 1.07
N PRO A 285 1.75 18.65 2.24
CA PRO A 285 0.66 17.71 2.43
C PRO A 285 -0.69 18.37 2.20
N ARG A 286 -1.56 17.68 1.45
CA ARG A 286 -2.96 18.06 1.25
C ARG A 286 -3.84 16.87 1.61
N SER A 287 -4.99 17.10 2.26
CA SER A 287 -5.95 16.03 2.44
C SER A 287 -6.57 15.63 1.10
N LEU A 288 -6.91 14.35 0.96
CA LEU A 288 -7.66 13.88 -0.22
C LEU A 288 -8.97 14.67 -0.37
N ARG A 289 -9.64 15.01 0.74
CA ARG A 289 -10.82 15.89 0.75
C ARG A 289 -10.55 17.21 0.06
N SER A 290 -9.46 17.89 0.43
CA SER A 290 -9.06 19.17 -0.18
C SER A 290 -8.80 19.04 -1.68
N ILE A 291 -8.23 17.91 -2.11
CA ILE A 291 -7.94 17.64 -3.52
C ILE A 291 -9.24 17.41 -4.30
N LEU A 292 -10.13 16.57 -3.80
CA LEU A 292 -11.41 16.27 -4.45
C LEU A 292 -12.32 17.52 -4.57
N LEU A 293 -12.28 18.42 -3.58
CA LEU A 293 -13.04 19.69 -3.61
C LEU A 293 -12.41 20.74 -4.53
N SER A 294 -11.10 20.65 -4.80
CA SER A 294 -10.41 21.63 -5.63
C SER A 294 -10.64 21.45 -7.13
N GLN A 295 -11.32 20.39 -7.54
CA GLN A 295 -11.62 20.03 -8.94
C GLN A 295 -10.41 20.11 -9.89
N VAL A 296 -9.21 19.87 -9.37
CA VAL A 296 -8.00 19.77 -10.18
C VAL A 296 -8.10 18.54 -11.05
N ASP A 297 -7.80 18.68 -12.34
CA ASP A 297 -7.75 17.55 -13.26
C ASP A 297 -6.78 16.48 -12.76
N CYS A 298 -7.23 15.22 -12.84
CA CYS A 298 -6.46 14.07 -12.40
C CYS A 298 -6.48 13.00 -13.49
N SER A 299 -5.32 12.55 -13.88
CA SER A 299 -5.20 11.49 -14.88
C SER A 299 -5.77 10.17 -14.34
N LEU A 300 -6.22 9.28 -15.24
CA LEU A 300 -6.63 7.93 -14.85
C LEU A 300 -5.50 7.20 -14.10
N GLY A 301 -4.26 7.34 -14.59
CA GLY A 301 -3.09 6.73 -13.93
C GLY A 301 -2.86 7.23 -12.50
N ASP A 302 -3.05 8.54 -12.24
CA ASP A 302 -2.94 9.09 -10.89
C ASP A 302 -4.05 8.58 -9.98
N LYS A 303 -5.30 8.50 -10.45
CA LYS A 303 -6.43 7.93 -9.70
C LYS A 303 -6.18 6.47 -9.33
N MET A 304 -5.73 5.66 -10.29
CA MET A 304 -5.38 4.25 -10.06
C MET A 304 -4.22 4.13 -9.06
N SER A 305 -3.20 4.98 -9.17
CA SER A 305 -2.06 5.01 -8.25
C SER A 305 -2.50 5.34 -6.81
N LEU A 306 -3.34 6.38 -6.63
CA LEU A 306 -3.86 6.74 -5.30
C LEU A 306 -4.74 5.62 -4.71
N ALA A 307 -5.61 5.03 -5.52
CA ALA A 307 -6.48 3.92 -5.10
C ALA A 307 -5.66 2.72 -4.61
N LYS A 308 -4.63 2.33 -5.38
CA LYS A 308 -3.72 1.23 -5.02
C LYS A 308 -2.96 1.52 -3.74
N GLN A 309 -2.41 2.72 -3.59
CA GLN A 309 -1.66 3.12 -2.40
C GLN A 309 -2.56 3.10 -1.14
N LEU A 310 -3.81 3.56 -1.26
CA LEU A 310 -4.77 3.50 -0.16
C LEU A 310 -5.13 2.05 0.20
N ALA A 311 -5.41 1.20 -0.77
CA ALA A 311 -5.67 -0.22 -0.55
C ALA A 311 -4.47 -0.91 0.15
N THR A 312 -3.25 -0.62 -0.31
CA THR A 312 -2.02 -1.12 0.30
C THR A 312 -1.88 -0.69 1.76
N SER A 313 -2.20 0.59 2.08
CA SER A 313 -2.11 1.07 3.47
C SER A 313 -3.09 0.37 4.41
N ILE A 314 -4.32 0.08 3.96
CA ILE A 314 -5.30 -0.69 4.75
C ILE A 314 -4.81 -2.13 4.97
N ASN A 315 -4.29 -2.79 3.92
CA ASN A 315 -3.70 -4.12 4.07
C ASN A 315 -2.63 -4.14 5.17
N PHE A 316 -1.71 -3.17 5.15
CA PHE A 316 -0.64 -3.12 6.15
C PHE A 316 -1.12 -2.80 7.57
N ILE A 317 -2.16 -1.98 7.74
CA ILE A 317 -2.77 -1.79 9.07
C ILE A 317 -3.28 -3.13 9.60
N HIS A 318 -3.95 -3.92 8.76
CA HIS A 318 -4.46 -5.24 9.14
C HIS A 318 -3.31 -6.23 9.39
N VAL A 319 -2.26 -6.24 8.54
CA VAL A 319 -1.05 -7.05 8.77
C VAL A 319 -0.37 -6.69 10.09
N LEU A 320 -0.37 -5.42 10.47
CA LEU A 320 0.14 -4.96 11.77
C LEU A 320 -0.83 -5.24 12.94
N ASP A 321 -1.89 -5.99 12.71
CA ASP A 321 -2.87 -6.40 13.73
C ASP A 321 -3.67 -5.25 14.35
N PHE A 322 -4.05 -4.28 13.53
CA PHE A 322 -4.92 -3.18 13.92
C PHE A 322 -6.12 -3.04 12.99
N VAL A 323 -7.19 -2.44 13.52
CA VAL A 323 -8.29 -1.85 12.75
C VAL A 323 -8.20 -0.33 12.87
N HIS A 324 -8.35 0.36 11.75
CA HIS A 324 -8.12 1.81 11.67
C HIS A 324 -9.27 2.65 12.20
N LYS A 325 -10.50 2.29 11.85
CA LYS A 325 -11.78 2.89 12.28
C LYS A 325 -12.02 4.35 11.84
N SER A 326 -11.14 4.92 11.02
CA SER A 326 -11.24 6.32 10.58
C SER A 326 -10.73 6.49 9.14
N VAL A 327 -11.03 5.52 8.25
CA VAL A 327 -10.66 5.59 6.83
C VAL A 327 -11.59 6.55 6.11
N ARG A 328 -11.09 7.72 5.73
CA ARG A 328 -11.86 8.79 5.07
C ARG A 328 -10.94 9.86 4.46
N PRO A 329 -11.39 10.66 3.50
CA PRO A 329 -10.53 11.61 2.78
C PRO A 329 -9.81 12.64 3.65
N GLU A 330 -10.33 12.97 4.85
CA GLU A 330 -9.70 13.88 5.81
C GLU A 330 -8.47 13.28 6.50
N THR A 331 -8.38 11.95 6.58
CA THR A 331 -7.26 11.21 7.21
C THR A 331 -6.24 10.71 6.19
N ILE A 332 -6.50 10.93 4.91
CA ILE A 332 -5.65 10.56 3.80
C ILE A 332 -4.89 11.79 3.33
N LEU A 333 -3.56 11.76 3.42
CA LEU A 333 -2.70 12.84 2.93
C LEU A 333 -2.01 12.45 1.64
N VAL A 334 -2.03 13.36 0.67
CA VAL A 334 -1.27 13.29 -0.58
C VAL A 334 -0.21 14.38 -0.53
N PHE A 335 1.03 14.02 -0.78
CA PHE A 335 2.16 14.94 -0.75
C PHE A 335 2.57 15.35 -2.16
N GLN A 336 3.26 16.47 -2.27
CA GLN A 336 3.91 16.87 -3.50
C GLN A 336 5.30 16.21 -3.55
N ASP A 337 5.59 15.49 -4.65
CA ASP A 337 6.92 14.94 -4.92
C ASP A 337 7.84 16.05 -5.43
N SER A 338 8.98 16.24 -4.78
CA SER A 338 9.95 17.27 -5.18
C SER A 338 10.56 17.02 -6.56
N GLN A 339 10.60 15.77 -7.02
CA GLN A 339 11.12 15.40 -8.34
C GLN A 339 10.08 15.57 -9.46
N ARG A 340 8.79 15.49 -9.12
CA ARG A 340 7.66 15.59 -10.06
C ARG A 340 6.58 16.55 -9.56
N PRO A 341 6.89 17.83 -9.43
CA PRO A 341 6.00 18.80 -8.77
C PRO A 341 4.67 19.05 -9.51
N ALA A 342 4.56 18.69 -10.78
CA ALA A 342 3.34 18.83 -11.57
C ALA A 342 2.36 17.65 -11.41
N GLN A 343 2.80 16.53 -10.80
CA GLN A 343 1.98 15.33 -10.60
C GLN A 343 1.55 15.22 -9.14
N LEU A 344 0.46 14.48 -8.91
CA LEU A 344 0.11 14.06 -7.55
C LEU A 344 1.18 13.10 -7.04
N GLY A 345 1.73 13.40 -5.87
CA GLY A 345 2.76 12.58 -5.25
C GLY A 345 2.16 11.44 -4.40
N PRO A 346 2.96 10.85 -3.52
CA PRO A 346 2.55 9.67 -2.76
C PRO A 346 1.47 9.99 -1.74
N LEU A 347 0.56 9.01 -1.56
CA LEU A 347 -0.51 9.00 -0.58
C LEU A 347 -0.05 8.28 0.70
N PHE A 348 -0.51 8.77 1.86
CA PHE A 348 -0.32 8.11 3.15
C PHE A 348 -1.60 8.17 3.98
N LEU A 349 -1.94 7.04 4.62
CA LEU A 349 -3.05 6.95 5.55
C LEU A 349 -2.58 7.34 6.96
N LEU A 350 -3.36 8.22 7.60
CA LEU A 350 -3.20 8.70 8.98
C LEU A 350 -4.57 8.74 9.67
N GLY A 351 -4.70 9.39 10.80
CA GLY A 351 -5.97 9.50 11.53
C GLY A 351 -6.15 8.42 12.57
N PHE A 352 -5.09 8.11 13.33
CA PHE A 352 -5.07 7.07 14.36
C PHE A 352 -5.75 7.50 15.67
N LYS A 353 -6.82 8.27 15.62
CA LYS A 353 -7.53 8.71 16.83
C LYS A 353 -8.48 7.66 17.42
N SER A 354 -8.89 6.68 16.64
CA SER A 354 -9.92 5.68 17.02
C SER A 354 -9.47 4.23 16.85
N PHE A 355 -8.23 3.99 16.45
CA PHE A 355 -7.68 2.65 16.18
C PHE A 355 -7.72 1.74 17.43
N ARG A 356 -7.62 0.43 17.20
CA ARG A 356 -7.39 -0.58 18.23
C ARG A 356 -6.69 -1.81 17.64
N THR A 357 -6.23 -2.74 18.50
CA THR A 357 -5.83 -4.07 18.05
C THR A 357 -7.03 -4.85 17.52
N ALA A 358 -6.80 -5.75 16.56
CA ALA A 358 -7.87 -6.54 15.97
C ALA A 358 -8.66 -7.34 17.03
N ASP A 359 -7.96 -7.94 18.00
CA ASP A 359 -8.55 -8.72 19.10
C ASP A 359 -9.11 -7.87 20.27
N GLY A 360 -8.92 -6.56 20.22
CA GLY A 360 -9.39 -5.67 21.30
C GLY A 360 -10.92 -5.63 21.34
N ARG A 361 -11.51 -5.61 22.55
CA ARG A 361 -12.96 -5.41 22.70
C ARG A 361 -13.34 -4.03 22.21
N THR A 362 -14.33 -3.98 21.33
CA THR A 362 -14.90 -2.71 20.84
C THR A 362 -15.81 -2.13 21.92
N GLN A 363 -15.51 -0.91 22.36
CA GLN A 363 -16.56 -0.10 22.95
C GLN A 363 -17.48 0.33 21.80
N ARG A 364 -18.77 0.03 21.90
CA ARG A 364 -19.79 0.35 20.89
C ARG A 364 -20.08 1.85 20.90
N LEU A 365 -19.05 2.65 20.61
CA LEU A 365 -19.18 4.09 20.45
C LEU A 365 -19.11 4.41 18.97
N GLY A 366 -20.14 5.05 18.48
CA GLY A 366 -20.20 5.62 17.15
C GLY A 366 -19.98 7.13 17.17
N SER A 367 -19.99 7.76 16.02
CA SER A 367 -19.92 9.20 15.84
C SER A 367 -21.32 9.78 15.64
N SER A 368 -21.60 10.91 16.29
CA SER A 368 -22.80 11.71 16.00
C SER A 368 -22.62 12.59 14.75
N ALA A 369 -21.39 12.74 14.25
CA ALA A 369 -21.11 13.58 13.09
C ALA A 369 -21.62 12.89 11.80
N SER A 370 -22.58 13.51 11.12
CA SER A 370 -23.17 12.98 9.89
C SER A 370 -22.13 12.74 8.79
N GLU A 371 -21.13 13.62 8.69
CA GLU A 371 -20.04 13.54 7.71
C GLU A 371 -19.10 12.35 7.95
N GLU A 372 -18.88 11.94 9.19
CA GLU A 372 -18.08 10.73 9.50
C GLU A 372 -18.89 9.45 9.22
N ASN A 373 -20.19 9.49 9.46
CA ASN A 373 -21.08 8.33 9.32
C ASN A 373 -21.21 7.84 7.88
N ILE A 374 -21.01 8.69 6.86
CA ILE A 374 -21.09 8.26 5.47
C ILE A 374 -19.99 7.27 5.06
N TYR A 375 -18.83 7.29 5.75
CA TYR A 375 -17.73 6.34 5.53
C TYR A 375 -17.87 5.07 6.36
N GLN A 376 -18.79 5.03 7.31
CA GLN A 376 -19.01 3.87 8.17
C GLN A 376 -20.07 2.93 7.59
N HIS A 377 -19.83 1.62 7.74
CA HIS A 377 -20.85 0.63 7.40
C HIS A 377 -22.16 0.93 8.15
N PRO A 378 -23.34 0.67 7.56
CA PRO A 378 -24.62 0.94 8.21
C PRO A 378 -24.74 0.41 9.65
N GLU A 379 -24.26 -0.79 9.93
CA GLU A 379 -24.25 -1.42 11.27
C GLU A 379 -23.35 -0.69 12.29
N ARG A 380 -22.48 0.19 11.82
CA ARG A 380 -21.55 0.95 12.67
C ARG A 380 -21.93 2.41 12.84
N ARG A 381 -23.05 2.83 12.28
CA ARG A 381 -23.54 4.22 12.33
C ARG A 381 -24.24 4.55 13.63
N GLY A 382 -24.32 5.86 13.91
CA GLY A 382 -25.01 6.38 15.08
C GLY A 382 -24.19 6.25 16.36
N ILE A 383 -24.79 6.69 17.47
CA ILE A 383 -24.14 6.74 18.79
C ILE A 383 -24.00 5.34 19.41
N HIS A 384 -24.92 4.44 19.08
CA HIS A 384 -24.99 3.06 19.58
C HIS A 384 -24.95 2.07 18.41
N PRO A 385 -23.77 1.77 17.85
CA PRO A 385 -23.64 0.81 16.75
C PRO A 385 -24.12 -0.59 17.13
N GLU A 386 -24.77 -1.28 16.17
CA GLU A 386 -25.34 -2.63 16.36
C GLU A 386 -24.25 -3.71 16.46
N ALA A 387 -23.20 -3.61 15.64
CA ALA A 387 -22.13 -4.61 15.56
C ALA A 387 -20.82 -4.16 16.21
N ASP A 388 -19.95 -5.10 16.57
CA ASP A 388 -18.57 -4.84 16.92
C ASP A 388 -17.76 -4.47 15.67
N TYR A 389 -16.68 -3.70 15.83
CA TYR A 389 -15.87 -3.28 14.70
C TYR A 389 -14.91 -4.41 14.29
N ILE A 390 -14.91 -4.79 13.03
CA ILE A 390 -14.05 -5.80 12.43
C ILE A 390 -13.26 -5.22 11.23
N MET A 391 -12.29 -5.95 10.70
CA MET A 391 -11.45 -5.49 9.58
C MET A 391 -12.26 -5.15 8.34
N GLN A 392 -13.34 -5.87 8.06
CA GLN A 392 -14.25 -5.62 6.93
C GLN A 392 -14.91 -4.24 7.00
N HIS A 393 -15.06 -3.65 8.20
CA HIS A 393 -15.57 -2.26 8.30
C HIS A 393 -14.57 -1.24 7.75
N ASP A 394 -13.25 -1.48 7.88
CA ASP A 394 -12.24 -0.65 7.21
C ASP A 394 -12.27 -0.87 5.69
N ILE A 395 -12.52 -2.11 5.22
CA ILE A 395 -12.68 -2.43 3.79
C ILE A 395 -13.89 -1.71 3.19
N TYR A 396 -15.01 -1.67 3.91
CA TYR A 396 -16.18 -0.87 3.49
C TYR A 396 -15.83 0.62 3.37
N SER A 397 -15.17 1.18 4.38
CA SER A 397 -14.75 2.59 4.38
C SER A 397 -13.79 2.90 3.23
N LEU A 398 -12.88 1.95 2.92
CA LEU A 398 -12.04 2.00 1.73
C LEU A 398 -12.91 2.06 0.46
N GLY A 399 -13.91 1.19 0.32
CA GLY A 399 -14.82 1.17 -0.84
C GLY A 399 -15.47 2.53 -1.11
N VAL A 400 -15.90 3.24 -0.05
CA VAL A 400 -16.45 4.60 -0.18
C VAL A 400 -15.38 5.59 -0.65
N CYS A 401 -14.15 5.53 -0.10
CA CYS A 401 -13.05 6.39 -0.55
C CYS A 401 -12.63 6.09 -2.00
N LEU A 402 -12.60 4.82 -2.40
CA LEU A 402 -12.31 4.42 -3.79
C LEU A 402 -13.39 4.93 -4.75
N LEU A 403 -14.66 4.92 -4.33
CA LEU A 403 -15.75 5.49 -5.13
C LEU A 403 -15.53 7.00 -5.36
N GLU A 404 -15.18 7.78 -4.32
CA GLU A 404 -14.84 9.19 -4.46
C GLU A 404 -13.61 9.41 -5.37
N ILE A 405 -12.56 8.60 -5.25
CA ILE A 405 -11.37 8.66 -6.12
C ILE A 405 -11.74 8.36 -7.58
N GLY A 406 -12.55 7.33 -7.82
CA GLY A 406 -12.97 6.95 -9.17
C GLY A 406 -13.83 8.01 -9.83
N LEU A 407 -14.82 8.53 -9.12
CA LEU A 407 -15.66 9.63 -9.58
C LEU A 407 -14.88 10.93 -9.70
N TRP A 408 -13.84 11.10 -8.91
CA TRP A 408 -13.06 12.31 -8.67
C TRP A 408 -13.92 13.45 -8.12
N GLU A 409 -14.83 13.08 -7.23
CA GLU A 409 -15.81 13.96 -6.60
C GLU A 409 -15.90 13.67 -5.10
N SER A 410 -16.07 14.71 -4.27
CA SER A 410 -16.27 14.56 -2.84
C SER A 410 -17.74 14.37 -2.51
N PHE A 411 -18.06 13.44 -1.60
CA PHE A 411 -19.42 13.29 -1.07
C PHE A 411 -19.75 14.33 0.01
N VAL A 412 -18.76 14.86 0.69
CA VAL A 412 -18.91 15.93 1.69
C VAL A 412 -18.52 17.26 1.06
N GLY A 413 -19.32 18.29 1.33
CA GLY A 413 -19.08 19.64 0.78
C GLY A 413 -19.48 19.82 -0.68
N ASN A 414 -20.10 18.83 -1.32
CA ASN A 414 -20.63 18.89 -2.68
C ASN A 414 -22.16 18.82 -2.67
N GLU A 415 -22.81 19.84 -3.21
CA GLU A 415 -24.27 19.98 -3.26
C GLU A 415 -24.94 18.78 -3.95
N LYS A 416 -24.30 18.22 -4.97
CA LYS A 416 -24.79 17.04 -5.72
C LYS A 416 -25.09 15.84 -4.84
N TYR A 417 -24.35 15.68 -3.73
CA TYR A 417 -24.43 14.51 -2.86
C TYR A 417 -25.07 14.80 -1.49
N LYS A 418 -25.66 15.98 -1.29
CA LYS A 418 -26.36 16.32 -0.03
C LYS A 418 -27.45 15.32 0.35
N HIS A 419 -28.09 14.70 -0.65
CA HIS A 419 -29.12 13.68 -0.42
C HIS A 419 -28.57 12.43 0.27
N ILE A 420 -27.28 12.07 0.07
CA ILE A 420 -26.63 10.94 0.76
C ILE A 420 -26.53 11.18 2.27
N LEU A 421 -26.42 12.44 2.68
CA LEU A 421 -26.31 12.84 4.09
C LEU A 421 -27.66 12.86 4.81
N GLY A 422 -28.79 12.96 4.09
CA GLY A 422 -30.09 13.30 4.66
C GLY A 422 -31.22 12.30 4.46
N GLU A 423 -31.05 11.19 3.73
CA GLU A 423 -32.20 10.40 3.27
C GLU A 423 -32.52 9.11 4.03
N ARG A 424 -33.80 8.68 3.84
CA ARG A 424 -34.38 7.43 4.36
C ARG A 424 -33.77 6.16 3.76
N ARG A 425 -33.03 6.24 2.64
CA ARG A 425 -32.35 5.09 2.01
C ARG A 425 -30.99 4.88 2.62
N SER A 426 -30.58 3.62 2.75
CA SER A 426 -29.22 3.27 3.16
C SER A 426 -28.22 3.95 2.21
N PRO A 427 -27.24 4.74 2.70
CA PRO A 427 -26.21 5.29 1.83
C PRO A 427 -25.43 4.21 1.07
N LYS A 428 -25.34 2.99 1.61
CA LYS A 428 -24.75 1.84 0.92
C LYS A 428 -25.42 1.55 -0.42
N ASP A 429 -26.79 1.53 -0.45
CA ASP A 429 -27.53 1.28 -1.70
C ASP A 429 -27.26 2.37 -2.74
N GLN A 430 -27.12 3.61 -2.28
CA GLN A 430 -26.79 4.75 -3.16
C GLN A 430 -25.34 4.63 -3.69
N TYR A 431 -24.37 4.24 -2.86
CA TYR A 431 -22.99 4.01 -3.31
C TYR A 431 -22.92 2.86 -4.31
N MET A 432 -23.64 1.77 -4.07
CA MET A 432 -23.71 0.64 -4.99
C MET A 432 -24.30 1.05 -6.35
N ALA A 433 -25.37 1.86 -6.35
CA ALA A 433 -25.95 2.39 -7.57
C ALA A 433 -24.97 3.32 -8.32
N LEU A 434 -24.35 4.27 -7.63
CA LEU A 434 -23.33 5.17 -8.21
C LEU A 434 -22.14 4.41 -8.78
N ALA A 435 -21.65 3.39 -8.07
CA ALA A 435 -20.52 2.58 -8.52
C ALA A 435 -20.85 1.86 -9.82
N LYS A 436 -21.99 1.16 -9.89
CA LYS A 436 -22.42 0.38 -11.05
C LYS A 436 -22.77 1.25 -12.26
N ASP A 437 -23.31 2.45 -12.05
CA ASP A 437 -23.73 3.36 -13.11
C ASP A 437 -22.56 4.18 -13.69
N GLN A 438 -21.65 4.70 -12.86
CA GLN A 438 -20.70 5.71 -13.29
C GLN A 438 -19.24 5.23 -13.40
N LEU A 439 -18.82 4.25 -12.59
CA LEU A 439 -17.42 3.83 -12.59
C LEU A 439 -17.00 3.05 -13.85
N PRO A 440 -17.83 2.20 -14.49
CA PRO A 440 -17.41 1.48 -15.68
C PRO A 440 -16.87 2.41 -16.76
N GLY A 441 -17.56 3.53 -17.03
CA GLY A 441 -17.14 4.51 -18.01
C GLY A 441 -15.96 5.39 -17.61
N LYS A 442 -15.67 5.52 -16.30
CA LYS A 442 -14.61 6.40 -15.78
C LYS A 442 -13.33 5.65 -15.42
N MET A 443 -13.46 4.42 -14.91
CA MET A 443 -12.36 3.66 -14.29
C MET A 443 -12.26 2.21 -14.80
N GLY A 444 -13.19 1.75 -15.63
CA GLY A 444 -13.27 0.38 -16.13
C GLY A 444 -14.01 -0.59 -15.21
N GLU A 445 -14.33 -1.77 -15.77
CA GLU A 445 -15.14 -2.81 -15.09
C GLU A 445 -14.42 -3.44 -13.88
N LYS A 446 -13.11 -3.66 -13.98
CA LYS A 446 -12.32 -4.28 -12.90
C LYS A 446 -12.29 -3.38 -11.65
N TYR A 447 -12.04 -2.08 -11.85
CA TYR A 447 -12.11 -1.11 -10.75
C TYR A 447 -13.49 -1.06 -10.13
N THR A 448 -14.53 -1.04 -10.95
CA THR A 448 -15.93 -1.09 -10.51
C THR A 448 -16.19 -2.31 -9.64
N LYS A 449 -15.72 -3.50 -10.07
CA LYS A 449 -15.85 -4.74 -9.30
C LYS A 449 -15.18 -4.64 -7.94
N VAL A 450 -13.97 -4.07 -7.86
CA VAL A 450 -13.27 -3.84 -6.57
C VAL A 450 -14.11 -2.98 -5.64
N VAL A 451 -14.61 -1.84 -6.13
CA VAL A 451 -15.44 -0.92 -5.32
C VAL A 451 -16.70 -1.60 -4.83
N VAL A 452 -17.40 -2.32 -5.71
CA VAL A 452 -18.62 -3.08 -5.37
C VAL A 452 -18.31 -4.15 -4.32
N ASN A 453 -17.23 -4.91 -4.47
CA ASN A 453 -16.80 -5.91 -3.50
C ASN A 453 -16.50 -5.29 -2.12
N CYS A 454 -15.80 -4.16 -2.08
CA CYS A 454 -15.53 -3.47 -0.82
C CYS A 454 -16.81 -2.95 -0.15
N LEU A 455 -17.77 -2.41 -0.92
CA LEU A 455 -19.03 -1.89 -0.38
C LEU A 455 -19.97 -2.99 0.12
N SER A 456 -19.85 -4.21 -0.38
CA SER A 456 -20.67 -5.37 0.00
C SER A 456 -19.91 -6.41 0.84
N CYS A 457 -18.72 -6.09 1.33
CA CYS A 457 -17.79 -7.05 1.97
C CYS A 457 -18.33 -7.74 3.24
N ILE A 458 -19.41 -7.23 3.83
CA ILE A 458 -20.09 -7.83 5.01
C ILE A 458 -21.40 -8.54 4.59
N ASP A 459 -21.81 -8.41 3.33
CA ASP A 459 -23.05 -9.04 2.87
C ASP A 459 -22.84 -10.55 2.71
N THR A 460 -23.73 -11.35 3.23
CA THR A 460 -23.71 -12.81 3.09
C THR A 460 -23.81 -13.28 1.63
N SER A 461 -24.29 -12.42 0.74
CA SER A 461 -24.33 -12.67 -0.71
C SER A 461 -23.02 -12.33 -1.45
N ASN A 462 -22.03 -11.75 -0.76
CA ASN A 462 -20.72 -11.46 -1.35
C ASN A 462 -19.90 -12.75 -1.41
N GLU A 463 -19.61 -13.23 -2.62
CA GLU A 463 -18.86 -14.47 -2.85
C GLU A 463 -17.40 -14.39 -2.40
N ASP A 464 -16.83 -13.18 -2.33
CA ASP A 464 -15.42 -12.96 -2.02
C ASP A 464 -15.15 -12.72 -0.52
N PHE A 465 -16.12 -12.13 0.21
CA PHE A 465 -15.95 -11.70 1.61
C PHE A 465 -17.13 -12.06 2.55
N GLY A 466 -18.20 -12.65 2.04
CA GLY A 466 -19.45 -12.84 2.79
C GLY A 466 -19.50 -14.06 3.70
N ASP A 467 -18.54 -14.98 3.62
CA ASP A 467 -18.48 -16.17 4.49
C ASP A 467 -17.72 -15.86 5.78
N GLU A 468 -18.45 -15.61 6.87
CA GLU A 468 -17.85 -15.33 8.18
C GLU A 468 -16.99 -16.48 8.71
N SER A 469 -17.23 -17.73 8.32
CA SER A 469 -16.48 -18.89 8.80
C SER A 469 -15.05 -18.88 8.27
N GLU A 470 -14.83 -18.33 7.09
CA GLU A 470 -13.51 -18.17 6.48
C GLU A 470 -12.67 -17.05 7.14
N PHE A 471 -13.29 -16.17 7.94
CA PHE A 471 -12.62 -15.06 8.63
C PHE A 471 -12.32 -15.33 10.09
N GLN A 472 -12.51 -16.57 10.54
CA GLN A 472 -12.27 -16.97 11.93
C GLN A 472 -10.88 -17.60 12.12
N ASP A 473 -9.97 -17.54 11.14
CA ASP A 473 -8.59 -17.93 11.38
C ASP A 473 -7.95 -17.02 12.42
N SER A 474 -7.38 -17.63 13.46
CA SER A 474 -6.81 -16.90 14.61
C SER A 474 -5.72 -15.90 14.21
N ASP A 475 -5.11 -16.09 13.04
CA ASP A 475 -3.98 -15.31 12.55
C ASP A 475 -4.40 -14.23 11.53
N GLY A 476 -5.64 -14.26 11.02
CA GLY A 476 -6.16 -13.30 10.02
C GLY A 476 -5.42 -13.35 8.67
N ILE A 477 -4.80 -14.48 8.34
CA ILE A 477 -4.02 -14.65 7.11
C ILE A 477 -4.94 -14.80 5.91
N LEU A 478 -6.00 -15.59 6.06
CA LEU A 478 -6.97 -15.85 4.98
C LEU A 478 -7.67 -14.56 4.54
N ILE A 479 -8.06 -13.70 5.50
CA ILE A 479 -8.59 -12.36 5.19
C ILE A 479 -7.57 -11.56 4.39
N GLY A 480 -6.31 -11.56 4.83
CA GLY A 480 -5.23 -10.85 4.15
C GLY A 480 -5.00 -11.36 2.73
N VAL A 481 -4.99 -12.68 2.53
CA VAL A 481 -4.87 -13.30 1.21
C VAL A 481 -6.02 -12.89 0.30
N LYS A 482 -7.27 -13.06 0.73
CA LYS A 482 -8.47 -12.69 -0.03
C LYS A 482 -8.50 -11.19 -0.34
N TYR A 483 -8.15 -10.34 0.64
CA TYR A 483 -8.07 -8.91 0.44
C TYR A 483 -7.06 -8.53 -0.65
N ILE A 484 -5.87 -9.12 -0.61
CA ILE A 484 -4.84 -8.86 -1.62
C ILE A 484 -5.32 -9.32 -2.99
N GLU A 485 -5.87 -10.52 -3.11
CA GLU A 485 -6.35 -11.07 -4.37
C GLU A 485 -7.49 -10.28 -4.99
N LYS A 486 -8.43 -9.82 -4.15
CA LYS A 486 -9.68 -9.22 -4.62
C LYS A 486 -9.67 -7.69 -4.65
N VAL A 487 -8.70 -7.07 -4.00
CA VAL A 487 -8.60 -5.60 -3.92
C VAL A 487 -7.26 -5.11 -4.47
N CYS A 488 -6.12 -5.68 -4.05
CA CYS A 488 -4.83 -5.14 -4.45
C CYS A 488 -4.37 -5.59 -5.84
N ILE A 489 -4.52 -6.87 -6.19
CA ILE A 489 -3.99 -7.44 -7.45
C ILE A 489 -4.83 -7.03 -8.67
N ILE A 490 -6.15 -6.89 -8.53
CA ILE A 490 -7.03 -6.53 -9.67
C ILE A 490 -6.62 -5.20 -10.32
N TYR A 491 -6.07 -4.25 -9.55
CA TYR A 491 -5.59 -2.98 -10.09
C TYR A 491 -4.43 -3.11 -11.09
N GLU A 492 -3.75 -4.25 -11.16
CA GLU A 492 -2.54 -4.43 -11.95
C GLU A 492 -2.81 -4.94 -13.36
N GLU A 493 -3.78 -5.81 -13.52
CA GLU A 493 -4.17 -6.29 -14.84
C GLU A 493 -4.68 -5.15 -15.74
N GLU A 494 -5.39 -4.15 -15.19
CA GLU A 494 -5.84 -2.97 -15.96
C GLU A 494 -4.70 -2.02 -16.33
N TYR A 495 -3.73 -1.84 -15.45
CA TYR A 495 -2.58 -0.98 -15.73
C TYR A 495 -1.75 -1.53 -16.89
N TYR A 496 -1.56 -2.85 -16.96
CA TYR A 496 -0.86 -3.52 -18.06
C TYR A 496 -1.63 -3.50 -19.37
N ASP A 497 -2.93 -3.73 -19.36
CA ASP A 497 -3.77 -3.70 -20.55
C ASP A 497 -3.80 -2.28 -21.15
N PHE A 498 -3.84 -1.25 -20.32
CA PHE A 498 -3.83 0.15 -20.77
C PHE A 498 -2.48 0.58 -21.37
N TYR A 499 -1.35 0.16 -20.80
CA TYR A 499 -0.03 0.45 -21.34
C TYR A 499 0.26 -0.33 -22.61
N ASN A 500 -0.09 -1.62 -22.66
CA ASN A 500 0.07 -2.45 -23.85
C ASN A 500 -0.82 -1.96 -25.03
N GLN A 501 -2.04 -1.48 -24.76
CA GLN A 501 -2.88 -0.87 -25.80
C GLN A 501 -2.31 0.45 -26.32
N LYS A 502 -1.68 1.25 -25.47
CA LYS A 502 -0.97 2.47 -25.93
C LYS A 502 0.24 2.13 -26.81
N GLU A 503 1.05 1.13 -26.44
CA GLU A 503 2.18 0.70 -27.29
C GLU A 503 1.73 0.15 -28.64
N ILE A 504 0.64 -0.62 -28.68
CA ILE A 504 0.06 -1.14 -29.93
C ILE A 504 -0.43 0.00 -30.83
N ASN A 505 -1.07 1.03 -30.26
CA ASN A 505 -1.55 2.18 -31.03
C ASN A 505 -0.41 3.08 -31.52
N TYR A 506 0.69 3.23 -30.76
CA TYR A 506 1.89 3.94 -31.22
C TYR A 506 2.60 3.23 -32.38
N HIS A 507 2.59 1.90 -32.41
CA HIS A 507 3.19 1.13 -33.50
C HIS A 507 2.31 1.06 -34.76
N THR A 508 1.00 1.22 -34.64
CA THR A 508 0.09 1.28 -35.79
C THR A 508 0.08 2.65 -36.50
N ASP A 509 0.31 3.75 -35.77
CA ASP A 509 0.38 5.09 -36.35
C ASP A 509 1.69 5.39 -37.11
N ILE A 510 2.77 4.61 -36.84
CA ILE A 510 4.08 4.76 -37.55
C ILE A 510 4.13 3.90 -38.84
N SER A 511 3.15 3.02 -39.05
CA SER A 511 3.10 2.10 -40.19
C SER A 511 2.11 2.50 -41.30
N SER A 512 1.53 3.69 -41.26
CA SER A 512 0.75 4.21 -42.38
C SER A 512 1.66 5.04 -43.31
N PRO A 513 1.66 4.75 -44.64
CA PRO A 513 2.59 5.31 -45.61
C PRO A 513 2.38 6.80 -45.89
#